data_9bcfee06806d527f82b8a49de6f4399d
#
_entry.id   9bcfee06806d527f82b8a49de6f4399d
#
_cell.length_a   1.000
_cell.length_b   1.000
_cell.length_c   1.000
_cell.angle_alpha   90.00
_cell.angle_beta   90.00
_cell.angle_gamma   90.00
#
_symmetry.space_group_name_H-M   'P 1'
#
loop_
_entity.id
_entity.type
_entity.pdbx_description
1 polymer ?
#
loop_
_entity_poly.entity_id
_entity_poly.type
_entity_poly.pdbx_seq_one_letter_code
_entity_poly.pdbx_strand_id
1 'polypeptide(L)'
;MMPFFLILMLAAYIGGNAYIFTRALQALPPMPAIFKWLFGLAYWGYALSIFLVFIFRARESADPWGPFFFQVSTGWLVFTLYMVLALVCFDLFRVLVPSFRHGFACALLVTTGVLAYGYYTYKHPQLREVDIITDRLPAGSLGLKIVGVSDVHLGLGTTRDDLRRYV
;
A
#
# COMPACT_ATOMS: atom_id res chain seq x y z
N MET A 1 15.01 9.05 21.21
CA MET A 1 15.02 9.04 19.73
C MET A 1 13.75 8.45 19.11
N MET A 2 13.16 7.38 19.65
CA MET A 2 11.89 6.79 19.14
C MET A 2 10.71 7.79 19.01
N PRO A 3 10.37 8.63 19.99
CA PRO A 3 9.21 9.52 19.88
C PRO A 3 9.33 10.55 18.76
N PHE A 4 10.54 11.07 18.51
CA PHE A 4 10.77 12.04 17.44
C PHE A 4 10.50 11.45 16.05
N PHE A 5 10.98 10.22 15.79
CA PHE A 5 10.75 9.53 14.51
C PHE A 5 9.26 9.24 14.28
N LEU A 6 8.55 8.82 15.33
CA LEU A 6 7.12 8.58 15.27
C LEU A 6 6.32 9.85 14.92
N ILE A 7 6.67 10.98 15.58
CA ILE A 7 6.05 12.28 15.30
C ILE A 7 6.32 12.71 13.85
N LEU A 8 7.55 12.53 13.38
CA LEU A 8 7.90 12.86 11.99
C LEU A 8 7.13 12.02 10.98
N MET A 9 7.01 10.71 11.20
CA MET A 9 6.20 9.81 10.34
C MET A 9 4.73 10.21 10.34
N LEU A 10 4.18 10.53 11.50
CA LEU A 10 2.79 10.98 11.63
C LEU A 10 2.57 12.30 10.91
N ALA A 11 3.47 13.27 11.10
CA ALA A 11 3.39 14.55 10.41
C ALA A 11 3.49 14.39 8.88
N ALA A 12 4.40 13.53 8.41
CA ALA A 12 4.53 13.23 6.99
C ALA A 12 3.26 12.57 6.42
N TYR A 13 2.65 11.65 7.16
CA TYR A 13 1.40 10.99 6.75
C TYR A 13 0.23 11.98 6.67
N ILE A 14 0.02 12.77 7.72
CA ILE A 14 -1.06 13.76 7.76
C ILE A 14 -0.83 14.85 6.71
N GLY A 15 0.41 15.35 6.59
CA GLY A 15 0.78 16.34 5.59
C GLY A 15 0.61 15.84 4.16
N GLY A 16 0.99 14.59 3.88
CA GLY A 16 0.78 13.95 2.59
C GLY A 16 -0.71 13.82 2.23
N ASN A 17 -1.53 13.37 3.19
CA ASN A 17 -2.98 13.32 2.99
C ASN A 17 -3.60 14.71 2.78
N ALA A 18 -3.17 15.73 3.54
CA ALA A 18 -3.63 17.10 3.36
C ALA A 18 -3.26 17.65 1.97
N TYR A 19 -2.06 17.35 1.49
CA TYR A 19 -1.61 17.71 0.15
C TYR A 19 -2.48 17.05 -0.94
N ILE A 20 -2.69 15.73 -0.87
CA ILE A 20 -3.56 14.99 -1.81
C ILE A 20 -4.98 15.58 -1.79
N PHE A 21 -5.55 15.79 -0.60
CA PHE A 21 -6.90 16.32 -0.43
C PHE A 21 -7.05 17.70 -1.07
N THR A 22 -6.10 18.58 -0.83
CA THR A 22 -6.10 19.94 -1.41
C THR A 22 -6.04 19.88 -2.93
N ARG A 23 -5.17 19.01 -3.48
CA ARG A 23 -5.05 18.81 -4.94
C ARG A 23 -6.30 18.18 -5.55
N ALA A 24 -6.95 17.25 -4.83
CA ALA A 24 -8.22 16.67 -5.23
C ALA A 24 -9.31 17.75 -5.33
N LEU A 25 -9.46 18.60 -4.31
CA LEU A 25 -10.43 19.70 -4.32
C LEU A 25 -10.19 20.71 -5.44
N GLN A 26 -8.93 20.97 -5.80
CA GLN A 26 -8.57 21.86 -6.92
C GLN A 26 -8.86 21.23 -8.29
N ALA A 27 -8.83 19.90 -8.40
CA ALA A 27 -9.11 19.18 -9.63
C ALA A 27 -10.60 18.94 -9.88
N LEU A 28 -11.42 18.98 -8.83
CA LEU A 28 -12.87 18.79 -8.92
C LEU A 28 -13.55 20.04 -9.48
N PRO A 29 -14.65 19.87 -10.26
CA PRO A 29 -15.45 20.99 -10.74
C PRO A 29 -16.08 21.76 -9.57
N PRO A 30 -16.51 23.00 -9.79
CA PRO A 30 -17.26 23.75 -8.79
C PRO A 30 -18.48 22.97 -8.32
N MET A 31 -18.56 22.68 -7.00
CA MET A 31 -19.65 21.92 -6.40
C MET A 31 -20.19 22.63 -5.15
N PRO A 32 -21.46 22.38 -4.77
CA PRO A 32 -22.03 22.89 -3.54
C PRO A 32 -21.22 22.53 -2.30
N ALA A 33 -21.23 23.40 -1.29
CA ALA A 33 -20.44 23.20 -0.07
C ALA A 33 -20.71 21.85 0.63
N ILE A 34 -21.95 21.40 0.60
CA ILE A 34 -22.34 20.12 1.22
C ILE A 34 -21.55 18.94 0.64
N PHE A 35 -21.34 18.89 -0.67
CA PHE A 35 -20.57 17.80 -1.30
C PHE A 35 -19.08 17.88 -0.95
N LYS A 36 -18.52 19.09 -0.80
CA LYS A 36 -17.14 19.26 -0.31
C LYS A 36 -16.98 18.76 1.12
N TRP A 37 -17.95 19.03 1.98
CA TRP A 37 -17.96 18.54 3.35
C TRP A 37 -18.11 17.02 3.42
N LEU A 38 -19.03 16.44 2.65
CA LEU A 38 -19.19 14.99 2.58
C LEU A 38 -17.94 14.29 2.04
N PHE A 39 -17.33 14.84 0.97
CA PHE A 39 -16.07 14.35 0.44
C PHE A 39 -14.95 14.44 1.47
N GLY A 40 -14.85 15.58 2.18
CA GLY A 40 -13.84 15.77 3.23
C GLY A 40 -14.02 14.78 4.38
N LEU A 41 -15.25 14.58 4.85
CA LEU A 41 -15.57 13.62 5.92
C LEU A 41 -15.21 12.19 5.49
N ALA A 42 -15.61 11.78 4.29
CA ALA A 42 -15.31 10.45 3.76
C ALA A 42 -13.81 10.24 3.57
N TYR A 43 -13.11 11.21 2.97
CA TYR A 43 -11.68 11.17 2.74
C TYR A 43 -10.89 11.04 4.05
N TRP A 44 -11.13 11.96 4.99
CA TRP A 44 -10.41 11.97 6.26
C TRP A 44 -10.82 10.82 7.18
N GLY A 45 -12.09 10.40 7.15
CA GLY A 45 -12.53 9.19 7.86
C GLY A 45 -11.77 7.96 7.38
N TYR A 46 -11.57 7.83 6.06
CA TYR A 46 -10.79 6.74 5.50
C TYR A 46 -9.29 6.87 5.78
N ALA A 47 -8.72 8.05 5.58
CA ALA A 47 -7.30 8.29 5.87
C ALA A 47 -6.95 8.03 7.33
N LEU A 48 -7.83 8.37 8.27
CA LEU A 48 -7.60 8.15 9.71
C LEU A 48 -7.95 6.74 10.18
N SER A 49 -8.58 5.90 9.35
CA SER A 49 -8.96 4.53 9.71
C SER A 49 -7.76 3.66 10.11
N ILE A 50 -6.56 3.96 9.63
CA ILE A 50 -5.33 3.25 10.00
C ILE A 50 -5.08 3.29 11.52
N PHE A 51 -5.41 4.41 12.17
CA PHE A 51 -5.23 4.55 13.63
C PHE A 51 -6.24 3.68 14.39
N LEU A 52 -7.46 3.51 13.87
CA LEU A 52 -8.45 2.60 14.45
C LEU A 52 -7.97 1.15 14.42
N VAL A 53 -7.33 0.73 13.32
CA VAL A 53 -6.75 -0.62 13.22
C VAL A 53 -5.71 -0.86 14.30
N PHE A 54 -4.84 0.11 14.61
CA PHE A 54 -3.86 -0.04 15.69
C PHE A 54 -4.51 -0.12 17.06
N ILE A 55 -5.59 0.64 17.30
CA ILE A 55 -6.35 0.62 18.55
C ILE A 55 -7.07 -0.74 18.74
N PHE A 56 -7.73 -1.23 17.68
CA PHE A 56 -8.48 -2.49 17.72
C PHE A 56 -7.58 -3.73 17.68
N ARG A 57 -6.39 -3.66 17.08
CA ARG A 57 -5.42 -4.76 17.08
C ARG A 57 -4.97 -5.16 18.49
N ALA A 58 -4.98 -4.23 19.44
CA ALA A 58 -4.68 -4.50 20.83
C ALA A 58 -5.76 -5.36 21.53
N ARG A 59 -6.93 -5.48 20.93
CA ARG A 59 -8.00 -6.39 21.36
C ARG A 59 -7.98 -7.59 20.42
N GLU A 60 -7.29 -8.66 20.79
CA GLU A 60 -7.24 -9.96 20.09
C GLU A 60 -8.65 -10.55 19.85
N SER A 61 -9.49 -9.86 19.12
CA SER A 61 -10.81 -10.33 18.76
C SER A 61 -10.72 -11.13 17.47
N ALA A 62 -11.23 -12.33 17.48
CA ALA A 62 -11.49 -13.18 16.32
C ALA A 62 -12.56 -12.55 15.39
N ASP A 63 -12.43 -11.26 15.10
CA ASP A 63 -13.35 -10.52 14.24
C ASP A 63 -13.08 -10.92 12.79
N PRO A 64 -14.05 -11.50 12.08
CA PRO A 64 -13.90 -11.90 10.68
C PRO A 64 -13.60 -10.72 9.75
N TRP A 65 -13.93 -9.49 10.15
CA TRP A 65 -13.69 -8.26 9.39
C TRP A 65 -12.30 -7.64 9.63
N GLY A 66 -11.58 -8.09 10.64
CA GLY A 66 -10.26 -7.57 11.01
C GLY A 66 -9.26 -7.58 9.84
N PRO A 67 -9.08 -8.69 9.11
CA PRO A 67 -8.18 -8.75 7.95
C PRO A 67 -8.57 -7.76 6.84
N PHE A 68 -9.86 -7.62 6.56
CA PHE A 68 -10.37 -6.68 5.55
C PHE A 68 -10.04 -5.23 5.92
N PHE A 69 -10.39 -4.80 7.14
CA PHE A 69 -10.08 -3.45 7.60
C PHE A 69 -8.57 -3.17 7.64
N PHE A 70 -7.78 -4.15 8.02
CA PHE A 70 -6.33 -4.05 8.01
C PHE A 70 -5.80 -3.82 6.59
N GLN A 71 -6.22 -4.65 5.61
CA GLN A 71 -5.79 -4.52 4.22
C GLN A 71 -6.21 -3.18 3.60
N VAL A 72 -7.45 -2.75 3.85
CA VAL A 72 -7.97 -1.49 3.34
C VAL A 72 -7.20 -0.31 3.91
N SER A 73 -6.94 -0.28 5.20
CA SER A 73 -6.24 0.83 5.87
C SER A 73 -4.75 0.88 5.53
N THR A 74 -4.08 -0.28 5.46
CA THR A 74 -2.67 -0.34 5.04
C THR A 74 -2.51 -0.05 3.56
N GLY A 75 -3.46 -0.48 2.72
CA GLY A 75 -3.52 -0.12 1.30
C GLY A 75 -3.60 1.39 1.09
N TRP A 76 -4.36 2.11 1.93
CA TRP A 76 -4.41 3.57 1.90
C TRP A 76 -3.06 4.23 2.24
N LEU A 77 -2.31 3.67 3.19
CA LEU A 77 -0.97 4.16 3.51
C LEU A 77 -0.05 4.11 2.28
N VAL A 78 -0.06 2.95 1.59
CA VAL A 78 0.74 2.75 0.37
C VAL A 78 0.25 3.66 -0.76
N PHE A 79 -1.08 3.79 -0.93
CA PHE A 79 -1.67 4.73 -1.88
C PHE A 79 -1.21 6.17 -1.61
N THR A 80 -1.26 6.62 -0.36
CA THR A 80 -0.81 7.96 0.03
C THR A 80 0.64 8.21 -0.36
N LEU A 81 1.54 7.24 -0.12
CA LEU A 81 2.95 7.36 -0.48
C LEU A 81 3.14 7.57 -1.99
N TYR A 82 2.58 6.66 -2.80
CA TYR A 82 2.73 6.74 -4.26
C TYR A 82 2.02 7.96 -4.86
N MET A 83 0.86 8.32 -4.31
CA MET A 83 0.11 9.48 -4.78
C MET A 83 0.84 10.79 -4.49
N VAL A 84 1.46 10.94 -3.31
CA VAL A 84 2.30 12.11 -2.99
C VAL A 84 3.48 12.20 -3.93
N LEU A 85 4.20 11.09 -4.15
CA LEU A 85 5.34 11.06 -5.06
C LEU A 85 4.93 11.44 -6.49
N ALA A 86 3.85 10.85 -7.00
CA ALA A 86 3.34 11.16 -8.33
C ALA A 86 2.90 12.63 -8.44
N LEU A 87 2.18 13.16 -7.45
CA LEU A 87 1.75 14.56 -7.43
C LEU A 87 2.94 15.52 -7.42
N VAL A 88 3.96 15.26 -6.61
CA VAL A 88 5.18 16.08 -6.59
C VAL A 88 5.85 16.07 -7.95
N CYS A 89 5.98 14.90 -8.60
CA CYS A 89 6.54 14.81 -9.95
C CYS A 89 5.73 15.65 -10.97
N PHE A 90 4.40 15.55 -10.96
CA PHE A 90 3.57 16.34 -11.89
C PHE A 90 3.49 17.82 -11.53
N ASP A 91 3.62 18.20 -10.27
CA ASP A 91 3.70 19.60 -9.88
C ASP A 91 5.03 20.22 -10.30
N LEU A 92 6.14 19.50 -10.18
CA LEU A 92 7.43 19.92 -10.75
C LEU A 92 7.39 20.02 -12.28
N PHE A 93 6.76 19.04 -12.94
CA PHE A 93 6.56 19.10 -14.39
C PHE A 93 5.74 20.32 -14.81
N ARG A 94 4.72 20.70 -14.03
CA ARG A 94 3.92 21.90 -14.29
C ARG A 94 4.71 23.20 -14.18
N VAL A 95 5.79 23.25 -13.39
CA VAL A 95 6.70 24.42 -13.36
C VAL A 95 7.38 24.61 -14.71
N LEU A 96 7.72 23.50 -15.38
CA LEU A 96 8.36 23.52 -16.71
C LEU A 96 7.33 23.73 -17.85
N VAL A 97 6.11 23.22 -17.67
CA VAL A 97 5.02 23.27 -18.64
C VAL A 97 3.75 23.85 -17.99
N PRO A 98 3.62 25.19 -17.87
CA PRO A 98 2.51 25.84 -17.15
C PRO A 98 1.13 25.54 -17.73
N SER A 99 1.03 25.15 -19.00
CA SER A 99 -0.23 24.77 -19.66
C SER A 99 -0.76 23.40 -19.22
N PHE A 100 0.04 22.59 -18.53
CA PHE A 100 -0.36 21.26 -18.07
C PHE A 100 -1.31 21.34 -16.87
N ARG A 101 -2.59 21.02 -17.09
CA ARG A 101 -3.66 21.14 -16.09
C ARG A 101 -4.10 19.81 -15.47
N HIS A 102 -3.70 18.68 -16.03
CA HIS A 102 -4.21 17.36 -15.67
C HIS A 102 -3.32 16.61 -14.66
N GLY A 103 -2.45 17.31 -13.93
CA GLY A 103 -1.48 16.69 -13.00
C GLY A 103 -2.11 15.75 -11.98
N PHE A 104 -3.24 16.11 -11.37
CA PHE A 104 -3.93 15.25 -10.41
C PHE A 104 -4.46 13.96 -11.08
N ALA A 105 -5.10 14.07 -12.23
CA ALA A 105 -5.63 12.90 -12.94
C ALA A 105 -4.51 11.95 -13.39
N CYS A 106 -3.40 12.51 -13.90
CA CYS A 106 -2.23 11.72 -14.27
C CYS A 106 -1.59 11.04 -13.05
N ALA A 107 -1.45 11.75 -11.93
CA ALA A 107 -0.94 11.17 -10.69
C ALA A 107 -1.83 10.02 -10.19
N LEU A 108 -3.14 10.20 -10.24
CA LEU A 108 -4.10 9.18 -9.85
C LEU A 108 -4.01 7.94 -10.76
N LEU A 109 -3.93 8.11 -12.07
CA LEU A 109 -3.78 7.01 -13.03
C LEU A 109 -2.47 6.24 -12.80
N VAL A 110 -1.34 6.95 -12.65
CA VAL A 110 -0.04 6.32 -12.39
C VAL A 110 -0.08 5.55 -11.07
N THR A 111 -0.56 6.18 -10.01
CA THR A 111 -0.67 5.54 -8.69
C THR A 111 -1.54 4.29 -8.75
N THR A 112 -2.73 4.39 -9.35
CA THR A 112 -3.64 3.25 -9.48
C THR A 112 -3.01 2.14 -10.31
N GLY A 113 -2.32 2.46 -11.41
CA GLY A 113 -1.62 1.48 -12.24
C GLY A 113 -0.51 0.74 -11.49
N VAL A 114 0.32 1.48 -10.73
CA VAL A 114 1.38 0.89 -9.91
C VAL A 114 0.82 -0.03 -8.83
N LEU A 115 -0.24 0.40 -8.14
CA LEU A 115 -0.88 -0.41 -7.09
C LEU A 115 -1.57 -1.65 -7.67
N ALA A 116 -2.24 -1.52 -8.81
CA ALA A 116 -2.87 -2.65 -9.49
C ALA A 116 -1.83 -3.68 -9.93
N TYR A 117 -0.70 -3.22 -10.51
CA TYR A 117 0.41 -4.09 -10.89
C TYR A 117 1.04 -4.77 -9.66
N GLY A 118 1.28 -4.02 -8.58
CA GLY A 118 1.82 -4.56 -7.33
C GLY A 118 0.89 -5.62 -6.73
N TYR A 119 -0.42 -5.36 -6.71
CA TYR A 119 -1.40 -6.33 -6.24
C TYR A 119 -1.46 -7.59 -7.13
N TYR A 120 -1.41 -7.43 -8.45
CA TYR A 120 -1.33 -8.53 -9.38
C TYR A 120 -0.11 -9.41 -9.11
N THR A 121 1.07 -8.81 -8.99
CA THR A 121 2.31 -9.54 -8.70
C THR A 121 2.27 -10.25 -7.35
N TYR A 122 1.69 -9.61 -6.34
CA TYR A 122 1.50 -10.22 -5.01
C TYR A 122 0.60 -11.48 -5.09
N LYS A 123 -0.44 -11.46 -5.92
CA LYS A 123 -1.37 -12.60 -6.08
C LYS A 123 -0.80 -13.72 -6.97
N HIS A 124 0.27 -13.45 -7.71
CA HIS A 124 0.91 -14.42 -8.61
C HIS A 124 2.37 -14.66 -8.21
N PRO A 125 2.62 -15.36 -7.08
CA PRO A 125 3.97 -15.69 -6.66
C PRO A 125 4.67 -16.55 -7.70
N GLN A 126 5.94 -16.27 -7.97
CA GLN A 126 6.75 -17.01 -8.92
C GLN A 126 7.67 -17.97 -8.17
N LEU A 127 7.64 -19.25 -8.57
CA LEU A 127 8.61 -20.23 -8.13
C LEU A 127 9.95 -19.95 -8.84
N ARG A 128 11.03 -19.82 -8.07
CA ARG A 128 12.39 -19.77 -8.61
C ARG A 128 13.05 -21.08 -8.34
N GLU A 129 13.44 -21.78 -9.40
CA GLU A 129 14.25 -22.99 -9.30
C GLU A 129 15.73 -22.62 -9.38
N VAL A 130 16.52 -23.19 -8.48
CA VAL A 130 17.96 -23.01 -8.43
C VAL A 130 18.58 -24.40 -8.37
N ASP A 131 19.34 -24.79 -9.39
CA ASP A 131 20.09 -26.04 -9.42
C ASP A 131 21.40 -25.86 -8.69
N ILE A 132 21.60 -26.65 -7.64
CA ILE A 132 22.85 -26.70 -6.88
C ILE A 132 23.55 -28.00 -7.25
N ILE A 133 24.63 -27.92 -8.02
CA ILE A 133 25.45 -29.05 -8.38
C ILE A 133 26.49 -29.27 -7.27
N THR A 134 26.55 -30.48 -6.72
CA THR A 134 27.49 -30.83 -5.66
C THR A 134 27.99 -32.28 -5.81
N ASP A 135 29.29 -32.48 -5.60
CA ASP A 135 29.91 -33.81 -5.61
C ASP A 135 29.85 -34.48 -4.22
N ARG A 136 29.22 -33.87 -3.24
CA ARG A 136 29.14 -34.35 -1.85
C ARG A 136 28.01 -35.34 -1.60
N LEU A 137 27.14 -35.57 -2.58
CA LEU A 137 26.07 -36.55 -2.46
C LEU A 137 26.63 -37.97 -2.72
N PRO A 138 26.16 -39.00 -1.98
CA PRO A 138 26.56 -40.38 -2.22
C PRO A 138 26.28 -40.82 -3.67
N ALA A 139 27.14 -41.65 -4.23
CA ALA A 139 26.96 -42.17 -5.58
C ALA A 139 25.63 -42.92 -5.69
N GLY A 140 24.82 -42.56 -6.71
CA GLY A 140 23.48 -43.12 -6.92
C GLY A 140 22.34 -42.39 -6.20
N SER A 141 22.61 -41.26 -5.52
CA SER A 141 21.56 -40.44 -4.97
C SER A 141 20.74 -39.83 -6.11
N LEU A 142 19.42 -40.04 -6.09
CA LEU A 142 18.47 -39.24 -6.84
C LEU A 142 18.49 -37.84 -6.23
N GLY A 143 18.63 -36.79 -7.03
CA GLY A 143 18.76 -35.41 -6.56
C GLY A 143 17.78 -35.03 -5.42
N LEU A 144 18.25 -34.20 -4.51
CA LEU A 144 17.46 -33.72 -3.38
C LEU A 144 16.70 -32.42 -3.79
N LYS A 145 15.39 -32.44 -3.70
CA LYS A 145 14.57 -31.22 -3.91
C LYS A 145 14.30 -30.55 -2.56
N ILE A 146 14.80 -29.34 -2.39
CA ILE A 146 14.57 -28.52 -1.19
C ILE A 146 13.66 -27.36 -1.57
N VAL A 147 12.57 -27.17 -0.84
CA VAL A 147 11.68 -26.03 -0.99
C VAL A 147 11.91 -25.09 0.17
N GLY A 148 12.33 -23.86 -0.12
CA GLY A 148 12.52 -22.80 0.87
C GLY A 148 11.43 -21.74 0.71
N VAL A 149 10.78 -21.37 1.80
CA VAL A 149 9.84 -20.26 1.86
C VAL A 149 10.30 -19.32 2.97
N SER A 150 10.52 -18.03 2.63
CA SER A 150 10.97 -17.02 3.59
C SER A 150 9.95 -15.88 3.69
N ASP A 151 10.00 -15.10 4.77
CA ASP A 151 9.24 -13.86 4.99
C ASP A 151 7.71 -13.98 4.92
N VAL A 152 7.17 -15.09 5.35
CA VAL A 152 5.72 -15.36 5.25
C VAL A 152 4.86 -14.47 6.15
N HIS A 153 5.39 -13.78 7.13
CA HIS A 153 4.69 -12.83 8.01
C HIS A 153 3.21 -13.15 8.27
N LEU A 154 2.93 -14.32 8.85
CA LEU A 154 1.55 -14.72 9.17
C LEU A 154 0.90 -13.74 10.15
N GLY A 155 -0.32 -13.31 9.84
CA GLY A 155 -1.08 -12.36 10.65
C GLY A 155 -2.32 -11.84 9.91
N LEU A 156 -2.73 -10.61 10.24
CA LEU A 156 -3.90 -9.99 9.60
C LEU A 156 -3.70 -9.73 8.09
N GLY A 157 -2.44 -9.62 7.61
CA GLY A 157 -2.13 -9.38 6.20
C GLY A 157 -1.97 -10.65 5.37
N THR A 158 -1.49 -11.74 5.97
CA THR A 158 -1.25 -13.03 5.30
C THR A 158 -1.97 -14.12 6.07
N THR A 159 -3.00 -14.70 5.45
CA THR A 159 -3.88 -15.68 6.07
C THR A 159 -3.34 -17.11 5.92
N ARG A 160 -3.95 -18.08 6.64
CA ARG A 160 -3.69 -19.52 6.43
C ARG A 160 -3.92 -19.97 5.00
N ASP A 161 -4.90 -19.39 4.32
CA ASP A 161 -5.24 -19.77 2.95
C ASP A 161 -4.21 -19.22 1.95
N ASP A 162 -3.60 -18.06 2.25
CA ASP A 162 -2.46 -17.58 1.47
C ASP A 162 -1.25 -18.51 1.63
N LEU A 163 -0.96 -18.97 2.86
CA LEU A 163 0.12 -19.93 3.11
C LEU A 163 -0.09 -21.25 2.35
N ARG A 164 -1.31 -21.78 2.32
CA ARG A 164 -1.64 -23.01 1.57
C ARG A 164 -1.40 -22.92 0.07
N ARG A 165 -1.32 -21.69 -0.48
CA ARG A 165 -0.98 -21.51 -1.90
C ARG A 165 0.51 -21.54 -2.17
N TYR A 166 1.34 -21.40 -1.13
CA TYR A 166 2.79 -21.41 -1.25
C TYR A 166 3.40 -22.79 -0.95
N VAL A 167 2.64 -23.69 -0.34
CA VAL A 167 3.00 -25.06 0.01
C VAL A 167 2.18 -26.05 -0.79
#